data_81a073aadabc5f323641dfe0c4222f38
#
_entry.id   81a073aadabc5f323641dfe0c4222f38
#
_cell.length_a   1.000
_cell.length_b   1.000
_cell.length_c   1.000
_cell.angle_alpha   90.00
_cell.angle_beta   90.00
_cell.angle_gamma   90.00
#
_symmetry.space_group_name_H-M   'P 1'
#
loop_
_entity.id
_entity.type
_entity.pdbx_description
1 polymer ?
#
loop_
_entity_poly.entity_id
_entity_poly.type
_entity_poly.pdbx_seq_one_letter_code
_entity_poly.pdbx_strand_id
1 'polypeptide(L)'
;IAGATGSGKSVCVNTIICSILMRARPDEVKFILVDPKKVELTNYNGIPHLLTPVVTDPKKAAAVLQEVVVEMERRYDLFAKANVRNIESYNNYVMKKNEDMPLDEQLEVLPFHVVILDEVADLMMVASKQVEDCIMRIAQMARAAGIHLIVATQRPSTDIITGVIKANIPSRIAFAVSSGVDSRTILDTTG
;
A
#
# COMPACT_ATOMS: atom_id res chain seq x y z
N ILE A 1 5.07 8.51 -4.61
CA ILE A 1 5.00 9.93 -4.22
C ILE A 1 6.38 10.32 -3.68
N ALA A 2 7.03 11.30 -4.28
CA ALA A 2 8.34 11.75 -3.84
C ALA A 2 8.43 13.28 -3.76
N GLY A 3 9.27 13.79 -2.85
CA GLY A 3 9.49 15.22 -2.68
C GLY A 3 10.30 15.52 -1.42
N ALA A 4 10.96 16.68 -1.41
CA ALA A 4 11.76 17.12 -0.28
C ALA A 4 10.91 17.40 0.97
N THR A 5 11.56 17.48 2.11
CA THR A 5 10.91 17.91 3.36
C THR A 5 10.27 19.29 3.17
N GLY A 6 9.03 19.45 3.62
CA GLY A 6 8.29 20.70 3.48
C GLY A 6 7.68 20.95 2.08
N SER A 7 7.81 20.02 1.14
CA SER A 7 7.28 20.17 -0.22
C SER A 7 5.77 19.93 -0.36
N GLY A 8 5.12 19.39 0.68
CA GLY A 8 3.70 19.00 0.64
C GLY A 8 3.44 17.49 0.53
N LYS A 9 4.49 16.67 0.46
CA LYS A 9 4.38 15.20 0.36
C LYS A 9 3.54 14.61 1.49
N SER A 10 3.83 14.96 2.73
CA SER A 10 3.09 14.47 3.91
C SER A 10 1.65 14.93 3.93
N VAL A 11 1.38 16.15 3.51
CA VAL A 11 0.01 16.67 3.36
C VAL A 11 -0.76 15.85 2.33
N CYS A 12 -0.14 15.51 1.21
CA CYS A 12 -0.75 14.65 0.18
C CYS A 12 -1.11 13.28 0.74
N VAL A 13 -0.18 12.62 1.43
CA VAL A 13 -0.43 11.29 2.04
C VAL A 13 -1.57 11.36 3.05
N ASN A 14 -1.55 12.34 3.95
CA ASN A 14 -2.63 12.54 4.92
C ASN A 14 -3.97 12.83 4.24
N THR A 15 -3.99 13.62 3.17
CA THR A 15 -5.21 13.90 2.40
C THR A 15 -5.79 12.62 1.78
N ILE A 16 -4.96 11.74 1.25
CA ILE A 16 -5.41 10.44 0.72
C ILE A 16 -6.05 9.61 1.82
N ILE A 17 -5.40 9.47 2.98
CA ILE A 17 -5.93 8.71 4.11
C ILE A 17 -7.26 9.29 4.59
N CYS A 18 -7.32 10.58 4.87
CA CYS A 18 -8.53 11.25 5.33
C CYS A 18 -9.66 11.15 4.32
N SER A 19 -9.38 11.29 3.03
CA SER A 19 -10.38 11.15 1.97
C SER A 19 -11.04 9.77 1.96
N ILE A 20 -10.27 8.73 2.20
CA ILE A 20 -10.78 7.35 2.30
C ILE A 20 -11.58 7.18 3.59
N LEU A 21 -11.05 7.62 4.73
CA LEU A 21 -11.72 7.52 6.03
C LEU A 21 -13.10 8.21 6.04
N MET A 22 -13.26 9.30 5.31
CA MET A 22 -14.53 10.01 5.20
C MET A 22 -15.58 9.30 4.35
N ARG A 23 -15.20 8.31 3.55
CA ARG A 23 -16.05 7.66 2.54
C ARG A 23 -16.23 6.17 2.71
N ALA A 24 -15.35 5.50 3.45
CA ALA A 24 -15.33 4.06 3.58
C ALA A 24 -15.40 3.63 5.05
N ARG A 25 -16.21 2.58 5.30
CA ARG A 25 -16.28 1.93 6.61
C ARG A 25 -15.06 1.02 6.82
N PRO A 26 -14.78 0.64 8.09
CA PRO A 26 -13.68 -0.28 8.41
C PRO A 26 -13.81 -1.68 7.78
N ASP A 27 -15.00 -2.10 7.42
CA ASP A 27 -15.27 -3.37 6.72
C ASP A 27 -15.09 -3.26 5.20
N GLU A 28 -15.02 -2.05 4.67
CA GLU A 28 -14.80 -1.79 3.24
C GLU A 28 -13.34 -1.57 2.90
N VAL A 29 -12.61 -0.86 3.77
CA VAL A 29 -11.18 -0.54 3.57
C VAL A 29 -10.40 -0.72 4.86
N LYS A 30 -9.26 -1.39 4.75
CA LYS A 30 -8.26 -1.54 5.81
C LYS A 30 -6.93 -0.95 5.40
N PHE A 31 -6.25 -0.30 6.35
CA PHE A 31 -4.94 0.27 6.16
C PHE A 31 -3.84 -0.54 6.83
N ILE A 32 -2.69 -0.59 6.17
CA ILE A 32 -1.40 -0.86 6.78
C ILE A 32 -0.55 0.40 6.57
N LEU A 33 -0.19 1.06 7.66
CA LEU A 33 0.60 2.28 7.66
C LEU A 33 1.99 2.00 8.21
N VAL A 34 3.02 2.38 7.47
CA VAL A 34 4.43 2.24 7.84
C VAL A 34 5.05 3.63 7.93
N ASP A 35 5.50 4.00 9.12
CA ASP A 35 6.12 5.30 9.43
C ASP A 35 7.40 5.09 10.26
N PRO A 36 8.55 4.85 9.59
CA PRO A 36 9.81 4.57 10.29
C PRO A 36 10.30 5.74 11.14
N LYS A 37 9.94 6.95 10.79
CA LYS A 37 10.35 8.17 11.52
C LYS A 37 9.45 8.53 12.69
N LYS A 38 8.30 7.89 12.84
CA LYS A 38 7.31 8.13 13.91
C LYS A 38 6.78 9.57 13.98
N VAL A 39 6.65 10.23 12.84
CA VAL A 39 6.31 11.66 12.78
C VAL A 39 4.95 11.89 12.13
N GLU A 40 4.65 11.21 11.02
CA GLU A 40 3.57 11.58 10.12
C GLU A 40 2.28 10.78 10.33
N LEU A 41 2.39 9.48 10.63
CA LEU A 41 1.25 8.56 10.58
C LEU A 41 0.84 7.98 11.94
N THR A 42 1.64 8.14 12.98
CA THR A 42 1.36 7.57 14.31
C THR A 42 0.08 8.09 14.96
N ASN A 43 -0.39 9.26 14.54
CA ASN A 43 -1.66 9.84 15.00
C ASN A 43 -2.90 9.03 14.57
N TYR A 44 -2.76 8.15 13.58
CA TYR A 44 -3.84 7.26 13.16
C TYR A 44 -3.99 6.02 14.03
N ASN A 45 -3.10 5.77 14.98
CA ASN A 45 -3.24 4.65 15.91
C ASN A 45 -4.60 4.73 16.64
N GLY A 46 -5.28 3.60 16.70
CA GLY A 46 -6.59 3.49 17.34
C GLY A 46 -7.79 3.61 16.41
N ILE A 47 -7.62 4.02 15.15
CA ILE A 47 -8.74 3.99 14.21
C ILE A 47 -9.10 2.54 13.81
N PRO A 48 -10.40 2.24 13.62
CA PRO A 48 -10.83 0.86 13.35
C PRO A 48 -10.44 0.34 11.96
N HIS A 49 -10.00 1.21 11.07
CA HIS A 49 -9.54 0.86 9.73
C HIS A 49 -8.13 0.24 9.69
N LEU A 50 -7.35 0.31 10.78
CA LEU A 50 -6.01 -0.29 10.80
C LEU A 50 -6.07 -1.81 10.98
N LEU A 51 -5.34 -2.54 10.15
CA LEU A 51 -5.12 -3.99 10.34
C LEU A 51 -4.16 -4.28 11.49
N THR A 52 -3.22 -3.38 11.72
CA THR A 52 -2.22 -3.44 12.79
C THR A 52 -1.91 -2.00 13.24
N PRO A 53 -1.41 -1.78 14.45
CA PRO A 53 -0.88 -0.48 14.81
C PRO A 53 0.15 0.00 13.80
N VAL A 54 0.32 1.32 13.66
CA VAL A 54 1.29 1.90 12.72
C VAL A 54 2.67 1.27 12.94
N VAL A 55 3.24 0.72 11.88
CA VAL A 55 4.52 0.02 11.92
C VAL A 55 5.65 1.04 11.86
N THR A 56 6.48 1.08 12.90
CA THR A 56 7.54 2.08 13.04
C THR A 56 8.95 1.50 12.98
N ASP A 57 9.10 0.18 13.11
CA ASP A 57 10.38 -0.51 13.00
C ASP A 57 10.59 -0.97 11.53
N PRO A 58 11.67 -0.54 10.85
CA PRO A 58 11.96 -0.95 9.48
C PRO A 58 12.06 -2.46 9.25
N LYS A 59 12.56 -3.21 10.23
CA LYS A 59 12.64 -4.68 10.14
C LYS A 59 11.26 -5.32 10.19
N LYS A 60 10.40 -4.84 11.08
CA LYS A 60 8.99 -5.26 11.15
C LYS A 60 8.23 -4.88 9.89
N ALA A 61 8.52 -3.72 9.32
CA ALA A 61 7.92 -3.28 8.07
C ALA A 61 8.23 -4.23 6.90
N ALA A 62 9.46 -4.71 6.78
CA ALA A 62 9.83 -5.70 5.77
C ALA A 62 9.04 -7.02 5.96
N ALA A 63 8.85 -7.47 7.21
CA ALA A 63 8.04 -8.64 7.52
C ALA A 63 6.55 -8.42 7.18
N VAL A 64 6.00 -7.24 7.49
CA VAL A 64 4.62 -6.87 7.15
C VAL A 64 4.39 -6.85 5.64
N LEU A 65 5.34 -6.37 4.85
CA LEU A 65 5.25 -6.45 3.38
C LEU A 65 5.19 -7.89 2.89
N GLN A 66 5.92 -8.80 3.53
CA GLN A 66 5.83 -10.22 3.21
C GLN A 66 4.45 -10.79 3.56
N GLU A 67 3.86 -10.39 4.66
CA GLU A 67 2.49 -10.77 5.03
C GLU A 67 1.46 -10.24 4.03
N VAL A 68 1.66 -9.04 3.47
CA VAL A 68 0.81 -8.50 2.39
C VAL A 68 0.88 -9.40 1.14
N VAL A 69 2.06 -9.89 0.79
CA VAL A 69 2.22 -10.84 -0.33
C VAL A 69 1.47 -12.14 -0.05
N VAL A 70 1.57 -12.68 1.16
CA VAL A 70 0.85 -13.90 1.58
C VAL A 70 -0.67 -13.68 1.52
N GLU A 71 -1.17 -12.54 1.99
CA GLU A 71 -2.60 -12.20 1.89
C GLU A 71 -3.07 -12.08 0.44
N MET A 72 -2.26 -11.49 -0.43
CA MET A 72 -2.54 -11.42 -1.86
C MET A 72 -2.69 -12.83 -2.46
N GLU A 73 -1.79 -13.74 -2.16
CA GLU A 73 -1.83 -15.13 -2.62
C GLU A 73 -3.07 -15.86 -2.08
N ARG A 74 -3.39 -15.67 -0.80
CA ARG A 74 -4.61 -16.21 -0.20
C ARG A 74 -5.87 -15.75 -0.92
N ARG A 75 -5.96 -14.48 -1.29
CA ARG A 75 -7.09 -13.93 -2.04
C ARG A 75 -7.21 -14.55 -3.42
N TYR A 76 -6.12 -14.75 -4.13
CA TYR A 76 -6.13 -15.45 -5.42
C TYR A 76 -6.61 -16.90 -5.30
N ASP A 77 -6.24 -17.61 -4.24
CA ASP A 77 -6.76 -18.96 -3.96
C ASP A 77 -8.28 -18.96 -3.74
N LEU A 78 -8.79 -17.96 -3.01
CA LEU A 78 -10.23 -17.78 -2.84
C LEU A 78 -10.94 -17.50 -4.16
N PHE A 79 -10.36 -16.65 -5.00
CA PHE A 79 -10.90 -16.32 -6.32
C PHE A 79 -10.94 -17.56 -7.24
N ALA A 80 -9.89 -18.35 -7.22
CA ALA A 80 -9.84 -19.60 -7.99
C ALA A 80 -10.93 -20.58 -7.57
N LYS A 81 -11.13 -20.78 -6.26
CA LYS A 81 -12.19 -21.64 -5.70
C LYS A 81 -13.60 -21.17 -6.06
N ALA A 82 -13.81 -19.86 -6.11
CA ALA A 82 -15.08 -19.25 -6.48
C ALA A 82 -15.25 -19.04 -8.00
N ASN A 83 -14.24 -19.38 -8.79
CA ASN A 83 -14.20 -19.16 -10.24
C ASN A 83 -14.42 -17.69 -10.62
N VAL A 84 -13.79 -16.79 -9.90
CA VAL A 84 -13.80 -15.34 -10.14
C VAL A 84 -12.37 -14.81 -10.34
N ARG A 85 -12.22 -13.57 -10.83
CA ARG A 85 -10.91 -13.02 -11.22
C ARG A 85 -10.45 -11.85 -10.39
N ASN A 86 -11.32 -11.23 -9.61
CA ASN A 86 -11.02 -10.04 -8.85
C ASN A 86 -11.88 -9.92 -7.59
N ILE A 87 -11.51 -9.00 -6.71
CA ILE A 87 -12.17 -8.77 -5.42
C ILE A 87 -13.66 -8.39 -5.58
N GLU A 88 -14.01 -7.59 -6.58
CA GLU A 88 -15.39 -7.15 -6.79
C GLU A 88 -16.30 -8.33 -7.13
N SER A 89 -15.86 -9.16 -8.07
CA SER A 89 -16.57 -10.37 -8.46
C SER A 89 -16.65 -11.37 -7.31
N TYR A 90 -15.59 -11.48 -6.51
CA TYR A 90 -15.57 -12.34 -5.33
C TYR A 90 -16.57 -11.85 -4.27
N ASN A 91 -16.55 -10.56 -3.94
CA ASN A 91 -17.44 -9.99 -2.95
C ASN A 91 -18.93 -10.11 -3.39
N ASN A 92 -19.23 -9.91 -4.66
CA ASN A 92 -20.57 -10.14 -5.21
C ASN A 92 -20.98 -11.60 -5.08
N TYR A 93 -20.08 -12.54 -5.40
CA TYR A 93 -20.32 -13.97 -5.20
C TYR A 93 -20.59 -14.31 -3.73
N VAL A 94 -19.81 -13.79 -2.80
CA VAL A 94 -19.99 -14.00 -1.36
C VAL A 94 -21.32 -13.43 -0.87
N MET A 95 -21.65 -12.19 -1.22
CA MET A 95 -22.91 -11.55 -0.83
C MET A 95 -24.11 -12.34 -1.29
N LYS A 96 -24.11 -12.79 -2.55
CA LYS A 96 -25.20 -13.61 -3.11
C LYS A 96 -25.31 -14.96 -2.42
N LYS A 97 -24.17 -15.59 -2.12
CA LYS A 97 -24.15 -16.87 -1.41
C LYS A 97 -24.66 -16.73 0.04
N ASN A 98 -24.33 -15.62 0.70
CA ASN A 98 -24.75 -15.33 2.06
C ASN A 98 -26.26 -15.09 2.21
N GLU A 99 -26.98 -14.71 1.15
CA GLU A 99 -28.44 -14.50 1.20
C GLU A 99 -29.19 -15.73 1.72
N ASP A 100 -28.70 -16.92 1.38
CA ASP A 100 -29.33 -18.20 1.74
C ASP A 100 -28.63 -18.90 2.93
N MET A 101 -27.66 -18.24 3.59
CA MET A 101 -26.86 -18.84 4.65
C MET A 101 -27.21 -18.27 6.04
N PRO A 102 -27.25 -19.12 7.09
CA PRO A 102 -27.30 -18.65 8.47
C PRO A 102 -26.16 -17.67 8.79
N LEU A 103 -26.39 -16.72 9.69
CA LEU A 103 -25.42 -15.66 10.03
C LEU A 103 -24.06 -16.21 10.49
N ASP A 104 -24.07 -17.32 11.21
CA ASP A 104 -22.87 -17.99 11.74
C ASP A 104 -22.08 -18.78 10.68
N GLU A 105 -22.70 -19.04 9.52
CA GLU A 105 -22.08 -19.75 8.40
C GLU A 105 -21.70 -18.81 7.23
N GLN A 106 -22.06 -17.54 7.30
CA GLN A 106 -21.80 -16.58 6.23
C GLN A 106 -20.30 -16.40 5.98
N LEU A 107 -19.95 -16.31 4.70
CA LEU A 107 -18.58 -16.02 4.26
C LEU A 107 -18.26 -14.54 4.44
N GLU A 108 -17.02 -14.25 4.75
CA GLU A 108 -16.53 -12.89 4.92
C GLU A 108 -16.33 -12.19 3.57
N VAL A 109 -16.89 -10.99 3.44
CA VAL A 109 -16.58 -10.07 2.33
C VAL A 109 -15.19 -9.51 2.56
N LEU A 110 -14.35 -9.50 1.51
CA LEU A 110 -12.97 -9.00 1.61
C LEU A 110 -12.95 -7.47 1.54
N PRO A 111 -12.33 -6.78 2.50
CA PRO A 111 -12.07 -5.35 2.39
C PRO A 111 -10.95 -5.07 1.39
N PHE A 112 -10.95 -3.89 0.78
CA PHE A 112 -9.77 -3.36 0.11
C PHE A 112 -8.69 -3.08 1.14
N HIS A 113 -7.44 -3.39 0.80
CA HIS A 113 -6.29 -3.01 1.62
C HIS A 113 -5.52 -1.88 0.96
N VAL A 114 -5.17 -0.87 1.74
CA VAL A 114 -4.29 0.22 1.31
C VAL A 114 -3.04 0.19 2.19
N VAL A 115 -1.91 -0.08 1.57
CA VAL A 115 -0.60 -0.16 2.22
C VAL A 115 0.17 1.11 1.89
N ILE A 116 0.55 1.88 2.91
CA ILE A 116 1.26 3.14 2.75
C ILE A 116 2.63 3.06 3.43
N LEU A 117 3.68 3.23 2.64
CA LEU A 117 5.05 3.32 3.11
C LEU A 117 5.47 4.79 3.07
N ASP A 118 5.55 5.45 4.22
CA ASP A 118 5.81 6.90 4.28
C ASP A 118 7.24 7.28 3.91
N GLU A 119 8.20 6.45 4.26
CA GLU A 119 9.59 6.62 3.85
C GLU A 119 10.22 5.27 3.50
N VAL A 120 10.19 4.92 2.22
CA VAL A 120 10.73 3.64 1.75
C VAL A 120 12.25 3.57 1.85
N ALA A 121 12.95 4.71 1.85
CA ALA A 121 14.40 4.75 1.99
C ALA A 121 14.89 4.08 3.27
N ASP A 122 14.18 4.27 4.38
CA ASP A 122 14.56 3.66 5.66
C ASP A 122 14.38 2.13 5.65
N LEU A 123 13.41 1.63 4.90
CA LEU A 123 13.24 0.19 4.68
C LEU A 123 14.33 -0.39 3.77
N MET A 124 14.66 0.32 2.70
CA MET A 124 15.70 -0.07 1.74
C MET A 124 17.08 -0.15 2.39
N MET A 125 17.36 0.67 3.38
CA MET A 125 18.62 0.64 4.13
C MET A 125 18.78 -0.63 4.99
N VAL A 126 17.70 -1.26 5.39
CA VAL A 126 17.70 -2.41 6.31
C VAL A 126 17.54 -3.74 5.58
N ALA A 127 16.68 -3.79 4.58
CA ALA A 127 16.30 -5.02 3.88
C ALA A 127 15.98 -4.75 2.40
N SER A 128 16.89 -4.11 1.69
CA SER A 128 16.72 -3.60 0.32
C SER A 128 16.11 -4.64 -0.63
N LYS A 129 16.71 -5.81 -0.74
CA LYS A 129 16.26 -6.84 -1.67
C LYS A 129 14.88 -7.38 -1.32
N GLN A 130 14.63 -7.68 -0.05
CA GLN A 130 13.33 -8.18 0.40
C GLN A 130 12.21 -7.15 0.16
N VAL A 131 12.47 -5.89 0.49
CA VAL A 131 11.51 -4.79 0.29
C VAL A 131 11.22 -4.59 -1.20
N GLU A 132 12.25 -4.54 -2.03
CA GLU A 132 12.13 -4.39 -3.48
C GLU A 132 11.33 -5.56 -4.10
N ASP A 133 11.64 -6.80 -3.73
CA ASP A 133 10.93 -7.98 -4.22
C ASP A 133 9.44 -7.97 -3.81
N CYS A 134 9.12 -7.60 -2.57
CA CYS A 134 7.74 -7.47 -2.11
C CYS A 134 6.99 -6.36 -2.85
N ILE A 135 7.60 -5.18 -3.00
CA ILE A 135 7.00 -4.06 -3.74
C ILE A 135 6.72 -4.47 -5.20
N MET A 136 7.68 -5.12 -5.84
CA MET A 136 7.52 -5.60 -7.22
C MET A 136 6.33 -6.57 -7.33
N ARG A 137 6.24 -7.58 -6.47
CA ARG A 137 5.15 -8.58 -6.49
C ARG A 137 3.79 -7.93 -6.23
N ILE A 138 3.69 -7.07 -5.24
CA ILE A 138 2.45 -6.35 -4.92
C ILE A 138 2.06 -5.45 -6.11
N ALA A 139 2.98 -4.66 -6.65
CA ALA A 139 2.70 -3.77 -7.77
C ALA A 139 2.23 -4.52 -9.03
N GLN A 140 2.78 -5.70 -9.30
CA GLN A 140 2.41 -6.50 -10.47
C GLN A 140 1.06 -7.22 -10.32
N MET A 141 0.71 -7.68 -9.13
CA MET A 141 -0.35 -8.67 -8.96
C MET A 141 -1.48 -8.24 -8.01
N ALA A 142 -1.27 -7.26 -7.15
CA ALA A 142 -2.21 -7.01 -6.05
C ALA A 142 -3.48 -6.26 -6.45
N ARG A 143 -3.52 -5.58 -7.59
CA ARG A 143 -4.66 -4.76 -8.02
C ARG A 143 -5.96 -5.56 -8.07
N ALA A 144 -5.97 -6.70 -8.74
CA ALA A 144 -7.16 -7.54 -8.84
C ALA A 144 -7.56 -8.13 -7.48
N ALA A 145 -6.61 -8.34 -6.58
CA ALA A 145 -6.86 -8.78 -5.21
C ALA A 145 -7.39 -7.67 -4.27
N GLY A 146 -7.50 -6.44 -4.76
CA GLY A 146 -7.97 -5.30 -3.97
C GLY A 146 -6.94 -4.78 -2.96
N ILE A 147 -5.66 -4.94 -3.25
CA ILE A 147 -4.56 -4.44 -2.42
C ILE A 147 -3.83 -3.35 -3.19
N HIS A 148 -3.76 -2.15 -2.62
CA HIS A 148 -3.17 -0.97 -3.23
C HIS A 148 -1.97 -0.50 -2.42
N LEU A 149 -0.89 -0.13 -3.12
CA LEU A 149 0.36 0.27 -2.52
C LEU A 149 0.67 1.74 -2.85
N ILE A 150 0.96 2.51 -1.82
CA ILE A 150 1.49 3.87 -1.92
C ILE A 150 2.89 3.87 -1.33
N VAL A 151 3.85 4.18 -2.16
CA VAL A 151 5.27 4.29 -1.77
C VAL A 151 5.67 5.76 -1.79
N ALA A 152 6.11 6.27 -0.64
CA ALA A 152 6.56 7.64 -0.51
C ALA A 152 8.01 7.72 -0.06
N THR A 153 8.72 8.76 -0.49
CA THR A 153 10.10 9.02 -0.07
C THR A 153 10.46 10.50 -0.16
N GLN A 154 11.30 10.93 0.77
CA GLN A 154 11.98 12.24 0.72
C GLN A 154 13.34 12.17 0.00
N ARG A 155 13.80 10.95 -0.32
CA ARG A 155 15.09 10.69 -0.97
C ARG A 155 14.89 10.14 -2.38
N PRO A 156 14.71 11.00 -3.39
CA PRO A 156 14.47 10.57 -4.76
C PRO A 156 15.76 10.17 -5.49
N SER A 157 16.59 9.36 -4.86
CA SER A 157 17.83 8.85 -5.45
C SER A 157 17.62 7.51 -6.15
N THR A 158 18.50 7.15 -7.07
CA THR A 158 18.38 5.94 -7.89
C THR A 158 18.58 4.63 -7.12
N ASP A 159 19.23 4.69 -5.96
CA ASP A 159 19.40 3.56 -5.05
C ASP A 159 18.12 3.29 -4.21
N ILE A 160 17.24 4.25 -4.09
CA ILE A 160 15.95 4.14 -3.40
C ILE A 160 14.82 3.92 -4.41
N ILE A 161 14.72 4.78 -5.43
CA ILE A 161 13.78 4.63 -6.54
C ILE A 161 14.48 3.85 -7.64
N THR A 162 14.61 2.55 -7.43
CA THR A 162 15.34 1.64 -8.32
C THR A 162 14.63 1.44 -9.65
N GLY A 163 15.35 0.92 -10.64
CA GLY A 163 14.75 0.55 -11.91
C GLY A 163 13.62 -0.49 -11.78
N VAL A 164 13.73 -1.41 -10.83
CA VAL A 164 12.69 -2.41 -10.54
C VAL A 164 11.43 -1.75 -10.01
N ILE A 165 11.55 -0.84 -9.04
CA ILE A 165 10.41 -0.08 -8.50
C ILE A 165 9.77 0.76 -9.59
N LYS A 166 10.56 1.48 -10.38
CA LYS A 166 10.07 2.35 -11.47
C LYS A 166 9.35 1.57 -12.58
N ALA A 167 9.84 0.37 -12.91
CA ALA A 167 9.22 -0.49 -13.91
C ALA A 167 7.84 -1.01 -13.48
N ASN A 168 7.59 -1.12 -12.19
CA ASN A 168 6.37 -1.74 -11.65
C ASN A 168 5.37 -0.74 -11.03
N ILE A 169 5.80 0.49 -10.76
CA ILE A 169 4.94 1.57 -10.25
C ILE A 169 4.88 2.69 -11.30
N PRO A 170 3.91 2.63 -12.23
CA PRO A 170 3.83 3.60 -13.34
C PRO A 170 3.27 4.96 -12.91
N SER A 171 2.40 5.00 -11.91
CA SER A 171 1.78 6.23 -11.42
C SER A 171 2.71 6.93 -10.44
N ARG A 172 3.05 8.18 -10.74
CA ARG A 172 4.03 8.94 -9.96
C ARG A 172 3.53 10.35 -9.67
N ILE A 173 3.79 10.82 -8.46
CA ILE A 173 3.53 12.19 -8.02
C ILE A 173 4.85 12.76 -7.51
N ALA A 174 5.32 13.85 -8.11
CA ALA A 174 6.49 14.57 -7.67
C ALA A 174 6.10 15.90 -7.03
N PHE A 175 6.57 16.11 -5.82
CA PHE A 175 6.59 17.41 -5.17
C PHE A 175 7.95 18.06 -5.38
N ALA A 176 8.11 19.31 -4.93
CA ALA A 176 9.36 20.05 -5.11
C ALA A 176 10.58 19.27 -4.61
N VAL A 177 11.62 19.27 -5.39
CA VAL A 177 12.93 18.65 -5.12
C VAL A 177 14.05 19.66 -5.32
N SER A 178 15.24 19.36 -4.78
CA SER A 178 16.36 20.30 -4.79
C SER A 178 17.15 20.35 -6.11
N SER A 179 16.96 19.37 -6.99
CA SER A 179 17.72 19.29 -8.23
C SER A 179 16.92 18.73 -9.41
N GLY A 180 17.33 19.10 -10.64
CA GLY A 180 16.76 18.51 -11.85
C GLY A 180 17.08 17.02 -12.01
N VAL A 181 18.15 16.53 -11.36
CA VAL A 181 18.48 15.09 -11.34
C VAL A 181 17.43 14.33 -10.53
N ASP A 182 17.04 14.85 -9.38
CA ASP A 182 16.01 14.25 -8.54
C ASP A 182 14.65 14.24 -9.25
N SER A 183 14.30 15.33 -9.93
CA SER A 183 13.08 15.40 -10.74
C SER A 183 13.06 14.33 -11.84
N ARG A 184 14.15 14.16 -12.56
CA ARG A 184 14.27 13.10 -13.57
C ARG A 184 14.22 11.71 -12.97
N THR A 185 14.80 11.50 -11.80
CA THR A 185 14.72 10.21 -11.10
C THR A 185 13.28 9.83 -10.79
N ILE A 186 12.44 10.78 -10.44
CA ILE A 186 11.02 10.52 -10.13
C ILE A 186 10.20 10.35 -11.42
N LEU A 187 10.32 11.29 -12.35
CA LEU A 187 9.38 11.43 -13.48
C LEU A 187 9.90 10.88 -14.81
N ASP A 188 11.18 10.55 -14.91
CA ASP A 188 11.86 10.12 -16.16
C ASP A 188 11.79 11.16 -17.29
N THR A 189 11.48 12.40 -16.98
CA THR A 189 11.39 13.52 -17.93
C THR A 189 12.25 14.70 -17.49
N THR A 190 12.64 15.51 -18.45
CA THR A 190 13.24 16.83 -18.20
C THR A 190 12.12 17.84 -18.05
N GLY A 191 11.98 18.41 -16.87
CA GLY A 191 11.01 19.46 -16.57
C GLY A 191 11.52 20.40 -15.52
#